data_8023d25d67c9d1225111935b81736d5f
#
_entry.id   8023d25d67c9d1225111935b81736d5f
#
_cell.length_a   1.000
_cell.length_b   1.000
_cell.length_c   1.000
_cell.angle_alpha   90.00
_cell.angle_beta   90.00
_cell.angle_gamma   90.00
#
_symmetry.space_group_name_H-M   'P 1'
#
loop_
_entity.id
_entity.type
_entity.pdbx_description
1 polymer ?
#
loop_
_entity_poly.entity_id
_entity_poly.type
_entity_poly.pdbx_seq_one_letter_code
_entity_poly.pdbx_strand_id
1 'polypeptide(L)'
;MKKQLYIFIRTYLLFVVVFIIQKPLFMWYYHGLFTDANPADYLQVMLHGLPLDLSIAGYLSVIPALLQIVSLWLLPHFAQGARRVYFALISFVMATVFVSDMALYSYWGFRLDSTPLFYFFSSPKDALASVGIGIVIAGFAIMAVLTVLFYLLFFQCFAKEYRDMRIPLKRGRVSIVLLLVTAALFIPIRGGFSVSTMNISRA
;
A
#
# COMPACT_ATOMS: atom_id res chain seq x y z
N MET A 1 -16.52 8.76 -18.43
CA MET A 1 -16.66 9.09 -17.01
C MET A 1 -16.75 7.86 -16.13
N LYS A 2 -17.75 6.98 -16.27
CA LYS A 2 -17.90 5.78 -15.42
C LYS A 2 -16.62 4.92 -15.36
N LYS A 3 -15.97 4.68 -16.51
CA LYS A 3 -14.75 3.86 -16.58
C LYS A 3 -13.58 4.45 -15.79
N GLN A 4 -13.34 5.76 -15.87
CA GLN A 4 -12.28 6.45 -15.12
C GLN A 4 -12.53 6.39 -13.60
N LEU A 5 -13.78 6.64 -13.18
CA LEU A 5 -14.15 6.53 -11.77
C LEU A 5 -14.00 5.09 -11.25
N TYR A 6 -14.40 4.11 -12.05
CA TYR A 6 -14.22 2.69 -11.73
C TYR A 6 -12.75 2.33 -11.52
N ILE A 7 -11.86 2.77 -12.42
CA ILE A 7 -10.41 2.54 -12.29
C ILE A 7 -9.88 3.16 -10.99
N PHE A 8 -10.28 4.40 -10.68
CA PHE A 8 -9.89 5.08 -9.46
C PHE A 8 -10.31 4.29 -8.20
N ILE A 9 -11.60 3.95 -8.10
CA ILE A 9 -12.15 3.21 -6.95
C ILE A 9 -11.47 1.86 -6.81
N ARG A 10 -11.28 1.14 -7.91
CA ARG A 10 -10.61 -0.16 -7.92
C ARG A 10 -9.16 -0.07 -7.44
N THR A 11 -8.42 0.99 -7.83
CA THR A 11 -7.05 1.23 -7.35
C THR A 11 -7.03 1.40 -5.84
N TYR A 12 -7.91 2.26 -5.33
CA TYR A 12 -8.02 2.52 -3.90
C TYR A 12 -8.37 1.25 -3.11
N LEU A 13 -9.43 0.56 -3.54
CA LEU A 13 -9.87 -0.67 -2.88
C LEU A 13 -8.82 -1.78 -2.93
N LEU A 14 -8.03 -1.88 -4.00
CA LEU A 14 -6.96 -2.85 -4.10
C LEU A 14 -5.88 -2.62 -3.05
N PHE A 15 -5.45 -1.36 -2.83
CA PHE A 15 -4.52 -1.03 -1.75
C PHE A 15 -5.12 -1.38 -0.39
N VAL A 16 -6.37 -0.99 -0.14
CA VAL A 16 -7.08 -1.31 1.11
C VAL A 16 -7.08 -2.81 1.39
N VAL A 17 -7.46 -3.62 0.40
CA VAL A 17 -7.52 -5.09 0.53
C VAL A 17 -6.14 -5.68 0.85
N VAL A 18 -5.07 -5.20 0.19
CA VAL A 18 -3.71 -5.69 0.44
C VAL A 18 -3.29 -5.41 1.89
N PHE A 19 -3.56 -4.20 2.43
CA PHE A 19 -3.24 -3.87 3.81
C PHE A 19 -4.11 -4.63 4.82
N ILE A 20 -5.39 -4.84 4.53
CA ILE A 20 -6.27 -5.66 5.39
C ILE A 20 -5.76 -7.10 5.49
N ILE A 21 -5.39 -7.72 4.35
CA ILE A 21 -4.91 -9.12 4.31
C ILE A 21 -3.58 -9.30 5.04
N GLN A 22 -2.74 -8.29 5.08
CA GLN A 22 -1.44 -8.35 5.76
C GLN A 22 -1.59 -8.68 7.26
N LYS A 23 -2.64 -8.21 7.93
CA LYS A 23 -2.86 -8.44 9.36
C LYS A 23 -3.12 -9.92 9.72
N PRO A 24 -4.10 -10.60 9.11
CA PRO A 24 -4.31 -12.02 9.38
C PRO A 24 -3.13 -12.88 8.94
N LEU A 25 -2.39 -12.51 7.88
CA LEU A 25 -1.16 -13.20 7.50
C LEU A 25 -0.08 -13.08 8.58
N PHE A 26 0.07 -11.90 9.18
CA PHE A 26 0.98 -11.69 10.30
C PHE A 26 0.59 -12.55 11.52
N MET A 27 -0.68 -12.54 11.93
CA MET A 27 -1.16 -13.36 13.05
C MET A 27 -0.99 -14.86 12.77
N TRP A 28 -1.24 -15.29 11.53
CA TRP A 28 -1.04 -16.68 11.12
C TRP A 28 0.44 -17.09 11.16
N TYR A 29 1.34 -16.22 10.70
CA TYR A 29 2.79 -16.48 10.74
C TYR A 29 3.30 -16.63 12.17
N TYR A 30 2.81 -15.79 13.07
CA TYR A 30 3.14 -15.81 14.49
C TYR A 30 2.11 -16.56 15.35
N HIS A 31 1.40 -17.56 14.78
CA HIS A 31 0.35 -18.29 15.48
C HIS A 31 0.76 -18.85 16.85
N GLY A 32 2.05 -19.20 17.05
CA GLY A 32 2.57 -19.63 18.34
C GLY A 32 2.48 -18.58 19.46
N LEU A 33 2.37 -17.28 19.12
CA LEU A 33 2.14 -16.19 20.07
C LEU A 33 0.65 -15.88 20.27
N PHE A 34 -0.20 -16.41 19.38
CA PHE A 34 -1.64 -16.18 19.35
C PHE A 34 -2.42 -17.49 19.50
N THR A 35 -1.95 -18.40 20.38
CA THR A 35 -2.53 -19.75 20.57
C THR A 35 -3.99 -19.72 20.98
N ASP A 36 -4.42 -18.69 21.73
CA ASP A 36 -5.77 -18.54 22.24
C ASP A 36 -6.66 -17.66 21.33
N ALA A 37 -6.14 -17.22 20.18
CA ALA A 37 -6.86 -16.33 19.27
C ALA A 37 -7.99 -17.07 18.53
N ASN A 38 -9.19 -16.56 18.69
CA ASN A 38 -10.38 -17.01 17.98
C ASN A 38 -10.51 -16.35 16.60
N PRO A 39 -11.28 -16.90 15.65
CA PRO A 39 -11.57 -16.23 14.38
C PRO A 39 -12.15 -14.82 14.54
N ALA A 40 -12.87 -14.55 15.63
CA ALA A 40 -13.39 -13.23 15.96
C ALA A 40 -12.27 -12.22 16.24
N ASP A 41 -11.15 -12.64 16.84
CA ASP A 41 -10.02 -11.76 17.16
C ASP A 41 -9.31 -11.30 15.86
N TYR A 42 -9.18 -12.20 14.87
CA TYR A 42 -8.67 -11.84 13.55
C TYR A 42 -9.54 -10.75 12.89
N LEU A 43 -10.86 -10.90 12.98
CA LEU A 43 -11.79 -9.90 12.44
C LEU A 43 -11.69 -8.58 13.21
N GLN A 44 -11.57 -8.61 14.53
CA GLN A 44 -11.40 -7.41 15.34
C GLN A 44 -10.12 -6.66 15.00
N VAL A 45 -8.99 -7.35 14.85
CA VAL A 45 -7.70 -6.74 14.44
C VAL A 45 -7.83 -6.09 13.06
N MET A 46 -8.52 -6.74 12.10
CA MET A 46 -8.77 -6.17 10.78
C MET A 46 -9.63 -4.90 10.88
N LEU A 47 -10.69 -4.92 11.69
CA LEU A 47 -11.61 -3.78 11.83
C LEU A 47 -10.97 -2.60 12.57
N HIS A 48 -10.23 -2.85 13.65
CA HIS A 48 -9.53 -1.79 14.41
C HIS A 48 -8.41 -1.14 13.58
N GLY A 49 -7.70 -1.93 12.76
CA GLY A 49 -6.67 -1.40 11.86
C GLY A 49 -7.21 -0.78 10.57
N LEU A 50 -8.51 -0.94 10.26
CA LEU A 50 -9.10 -0.46 9.01
C LEU A 50 -8.93 1.06 8.78
N PRO A 51 -9.09 1.95 9.77
CA PRO A 51 -8.86 3.38 9.56
C PRO A 51 -7.45 3.69 9.06
N LEU A 52 -6.42 3.00 9.59
CA LEU A 52 -5.04 3.15 9.15
C LEU A 52 -4.84 2.63 7.71
N ASP A 53 -5.44 1.48 7.38
CA ASP A 53 -5.39 0.91 6.03
C ASP A 53 -6.01 1.85 5.00
N LEU A 54 -7.17 2.42 5.31
CA LEU A 54 -7.85 3.42 4.47
C LEU A 54 -7.00 4.67 4.28
N SER A 55 -6.33 5.12 5.34
CA SER A 55 -5.44 6.28 5.30
C SER A 55 -4.24 6.03 4.38
N ILE A 56 -3.50 4.95 4.59
CA ILE A 56 -2.33 4.61 3.76
C ILE A 56 -2.73 4.37 2.32
N ALA A 57 -3.82 3.63 2.07
CA ALA A 57 -4.36 3.42 0.73
C ALA A 57 -4.75 4.75 0.06
N GLY A 58 -5.26 5.72 0.83
CA GLY A 58 -5.53 7.08 0.38
C GLY A 58 -4.27 7.77 -0.13
N TYR A 59 -3.21 7.81 0.67
CA TYR A 59 -1.91 8.37 0.27
C TYR A 59 -1.38 7.74 -1.01
N LEU A 60 -1.38 6.41 -1.09
CA LEU A 60 -0.88 5.69 -2.26
C LEU A 60 -1.75 5.88 -3.50
N SER A 61 -3.03 6.21 -3.34
CA SER A 61 -3.95 6.40 -4.48
C SER A 61 -3.90 7.79 -5.09
N VAL A 62 -3.34 8.80 -4.41
CA VAL A 62 -3.26 10.18 -4.92
C VAL A 62 -2.46 10.24 -6.22
N ILE A 63 -1.27 9.64 -6.26
CA ILE A 63 -0.40 9.71 -7.44
C ILE A 63 -1.02 9.01 -8.66
N PRO A 64 -1.54 7.77 -8.59
CA PRO A 64 -2.27 7.16 -9.71
C PRO A 64 -3.47 7.99 -10.18
N ALA A 65 -4.20 8.63 -9.26
CA ALA A 65 -5.33 9.49 -9.58
C ALA A 65 -4.89 10.73 -10.38
N LEU A 66 -3.83 11.40 -9.95
CA LEU A 66 -3.26 12.54 -10.66
C LEU A 66 -2.72 12.14 -12.04
N LEU A 67 -2.01 11.01 -12.13
CA LEU A 67 -1.55 10.46 -13.41
C LEU A 67 -2.73 10.11 -14.33
N GLN A 68 -3.86 9.73 -13.78
CA GLN A 68 -5.08 9.47 -14.55
C GLN A 68 -5.66 10.77 -15.12
N ILE A 69 -5.66 11.87 -14.36
CA ILE A 69 -6.09 13.20 -14.85
C ILE A 69 -5.13 13.68 -15.95
N VAL A 70 -3.84 13.59 -15.71
CA VAL A 70 -2.79 13.95 -16.68
C VAL A 70 -2.94 13.17 -17.99
N SER A 71 -3.29 11.89 -17.94
CA SER A 71 -3.49 11.06 -19.13
C SER A 71 -4.66 11.48 -20.03
N LEU A 72 -5.56 12.34 -19.55
CA LEU A 72 -6.64 12.90 -20.36
C LEU A 72 -6.17 14.07 -21.28
N TRP A 73 -5.06 14.70 -20.92
CA TRP A 73 -4.55 15.91 -21.56
C TRP A 73 -3.22 15.70 -22.28
N LEU A 74 -2.34 14.89 -21.70
CA LEU A 74 -1.02 14.58 -22.25
C LEU A 74 -1.02 13.24 -23.00
N LEU A 75 0.11 12.96 -23.67
CA LEU A 75 0.33 11.73 -24.43
C LEU A 75 0.05 10.49 -23.56
N PRO A 76 -0.85 9.60 -23.97
CA PRO A 76 -1.22 8.41 -23.18
C PRO A 76 -0.03 7.52 -22.82
N HIS A 77 0.97 7.44 -23.69
CA HIS A 77 2.18 6.64 -23.48
C HIS A 77 3.04 7.11 -22.30
N PHE A 78 3.19 8.44 -22.13
CA PHE A 78 3.93 9.00 -21.00
C PHE A 78 3.24 8.65 -19.66
N ALA A 79 1.95 8.88 -19.56
CA ALA A 79 1.19 8.58 -18.35
C ALA A 79 1.17 7.07 -18.02
N GLN A 80 1.19 6.20 -19.05
CA GLN A 80 1.32 4.75 -18.85
C GLN A 80 2.71 4.38 -18.33
N GLY A 81 3.77 4.95 -18.89
CA GLY A 81 5.15 4.77 -18.41
C GLY A 81 5.30 5.18 -16.96
N ALA A 82 4.85 6.40 -16.61
CA ALA A 82 4.90 6.92 -15.26
C ALA A 82 4.13 6.02 -14.26
N ARG A 83 2.97 5.49 -14.63
CA ARG A 83 2.23 4.54 -13.78
C ARG A 83 2.97 3.22 -13.57
N ARG A 84 3.59 2.67 -14.61
CA ARG A 84 4.40 1.44 -14.47
C ARG A 84 5.53 1.64 -13.47
N VAL A 85 6.26 2.74 -13.60
CA VAL A 85 7.34 3.10 -12.67
C VAL A 85 6.79 3.28 -11.26
N TYR A 86 5.68 4.01 -11.11
CA TYR A 86 5.04 4.20 -9.81
C TYR A 86 4.67 2.87 -9.14
N PHE A 87 3.95 1.98 -9.86
CA PHE A 87 3.54 0.70 -9.29
C PHE A 87 4.74 -0.23 -9.02
N ALA A 88 5.82 -0.16 -9.81
CA ALA A 88 7.04 -0.90 -9.52
C ALA A 88 7.70 -0.41 -8.22
N LEU A 89 7.82 0.90 -8.04
CA LEU A 89 8.38 1.50 -6.83
C LEU A 89 7.53 1.19 -5.59
N ILE A 90 6.20 1.37 -5.67
CA ILE A 90 5.31 1.09 -4.56
C ILE A 90 5.27 -0.39 -4.21
N SER A 91 5.31 -1.28 -5.20
CA SER A 91 5.39 -2.74 -4.96
C SER A 91 6.66 -3.10 -4.19
N PHE A 92 7.79 -2.50 -4.55
CA PHE A 92 9.06 -2.69 -3.83
C PHE A 92 8.98 -2.16 -2.40
N VAL A 93 8.48 -0.94 -2.21
CA VAL A 93 8.34 -0.33 -0.87
C VAL A 93 7.41 -1.17 0.01
N MET A 94 6.24 -1.57 -0.51
CA MET A 94 5.29 -2.40 0.24
C MET A 94 5.89 -3.76 0.61
N ALA A 95 6.57 -4.43 -0.33
CA ALA A 95 7.24 -5.69 -0.07
C ALA A 95 8.31 -5.53 1.01
N THR A 96 9.12 -4.48 0.94
CA THR A 96 10.14 -4.16 1.94
C THR A 96 9.52 -3.97 3.32
N VAL A 97 8.47 -3.15 3.43
CA VAL A 97 7.77 -2.90 4.71
C VAL A 97 7.18 -4.20 5.27
N PHE A 98 6.52 -5.01 4.44
CA PHE A 98 5.89 -6.26 4.89
C PHE A 98 6.91 -7.29 5.37
N VAL A 99 8.00 -7.47 4.62
CA VAL A 99 9.06 -8.41 5.02
C VAL A 99 9.79 -7.91 6.27
N SER A 100 10.09 -6.62 6.34
CA SER A 100 10.75 -6.03 7.52
C SER A 100 9.88 -6.14 8.77
N ASP A 101 8.57 -5.85 8.67
CA ASP A 101 7.63 -5.98 9.77
C ASP A 101 7.59 -7.43 10.31
N MET A 102 7.52 -8.42 9.41
CA MET A 102 7.53 -9.82 9.81
C MET A 102 8.89 -10.28 10.34
N ALA A 103 10.01 -9.87 9.75
CA ALA A 103 11.31 -10.31 10.17
C ALA A 103 11.75 -9.69 11.51
N LEU A 104 11.49 -8.40 11.72
CA LEU A 104 11.95 -7.66 12.89
C LEU A 104 11.10 -7.90 14.14
N TYR A 105 9.85 -8.27 13.98
CA TYR A 105 8.97 -8.56 15.11
C TYR A 105 9.52 -9.66 16.04
N SER A 106 10.16 -10.69 15.48
CA SER A 106 10.77 -11.77 16.28
C SER A 106 11.94 -11.29 17.16
N TYR A 107 12.60 -10.20 16.77
CA TYR A 107 13.73 -9.64 17.51
C TYR A 107 13.33 -8.56 18.51
N TRP A 108 12.32 -7.76 18.16
CA TRP A 108 11.98 -6.57 18.94
C TRP A 108 10.66 -6.67 19.69
N GLY A 109 9.80 -7.63 19.36
CA GLY A 109 8.54 -7.86 20.04
C GLY A 109 7.46 -6.80 19.77
N PHE A 110 7.70 -5.86 18.83
CA PHE A 110 6.72 -4.85 18.42
C PHE A 110 6.72 -4.68 16.90
N ARG A 111 5.60 -4.13 16.40
CA ARG A 111 5.39 -3.89 14.96
C ARG A 111 6.35 -2.82 14.46
N LEU A 112 6.63 -2.88 13.15
CA LEU A 112 7.56 -1.96 12.48
C LEU A 112 7.18 -0.49 12.72
N ASP A 113 8.15 0.26 13.28
CA ASP A 113 8.09 1.70 13.47
C ASP A 113 9.29 2.40 12.79
N SER A 114 9.65 3.59 13.21
CA SER A 114 10.81 4.32 12.67
C SER A 114 12.17 3.85 13.23
N THR A 115 12.18 3.03 14.27
CA THR A 115 13.39 2.59 14.97
C THR A 115 14.36 1.82 14.06
N PRO A 116 13.91 0.86 13.19
CA PRO A 116 14.81 0.19 12.25
C PRO A 116 15.49 1.13 11.28
N LEU A 117 14.78 2.13 10.79
CA LEU A 117 15.35 3.12 9.87
C LEU A 117 16.45 3.92 10.57
N PHE A 118 16.20 4.32 11.81
CA PHE A 118 17.21 5.04 12.62
C PHE A 118 18.47 4.20 12.80
N TYR A 119 18.36 2.93 13.20
CA TYR A 119 19.52 2.04 13.36
C TYR A 119 20.22 1.75 12.04
N PHE A 120 19.47 1.54 10.95
CA PHE A 120 20.06 1.31 9.64
C PHE A 120 20.92 2.49 9.16
N PHE A 121 20.50 3.72 9.42
CA PHE A 121 21.24 4.92 9.02
C PHE A 121 22.35 5.31 10.02
N SER A 122 22.19 5.02 11.32
CA SER A 122 23.19 5.38 12.33
C SER A 122 24.31 4.33 12.46
N SER A 123 23.99 3.05 12.37
CA SER A 123 24.94 1.94 12.54
C SER A 123 24.62 0.74 11.63
N PRO A 124 24.77 0.87 10.31
CA PRO A 124 24.36 -0.17 9.36
C PRO A 124 25.10 -1.50 9.56
N LYS A 125 26.36 -1.46 10.01
CA LYS A 125 27.15 -2.68 10.28
C LYS A 125 26.59 -3.46 11.46
N ASP A 126 26.22 -2.77 12.55
CA ASP A 126 25.70 -3.40 13.76
C ASP A 126 24.27 -3.93 13.53
N ALA A 127 23.47 -3.22 12.75
CA ALA A 127 22.14 -3.64 12.36
C ALA A 127 22.17 -4.96 11.57
N LEU A 128 23.16 -5.15 10.69
CA LEU A 128 23.32 -6.39 9.91
C LEU A 128 24.04 -7.50 10.69
N ALA A 129 24.95 -7.17 11.62
CA ALA A 129 25.71 -8.15 12.38
C ALA A 129 24.85 -8.94 13.37
N SER A 130 23.73 -8.38 13.82
CA SER A 130 22.80 -9.05 14.74
C SER A 130 21.92 -10.10 14.07
N VAL A 131 21.83 -10.11 12.74
CA VAL A 131 20.96 -11.01 11.96
C VAL A 131 21.82 -12.04 11.22
N GLY A 132 21.53 -13.33 11.37
CA GLY A 132 22.23 -14.39 10.64
C GLY A 132 22.11 -14.22 9.13
N ILE A 133 23.21 -14.40 8.41
CA ILE A 133 23.27 -14.19 6.93
C ILE A 133 22.20 -14.98 6.17
N GLY A 134 21.83 -16.16 6.64
CA GLY A 134 20.76 -16.98 6.03
C GLY A 134 19.39 -16.29 6.09
N ILE A 135 19.07 -15.61 7.20
CA ILE A 135 17.82 -14.87 7.38
C ILE A 135 17.80 -13.65 6.46
N VAL A 136 18.95 -12.98 6.32
CA VAL A 136 19.09 -11.84 5.40
C VAL A 136 18.84 -12.26 3.95
N ILE A 137 19.47 -13.36 3.50
CA ILE A 137 19.29 -13.89 2.14
C ILE A 137 17.84 -14.32 1.91
N ALA A 138 17.23 -15.04 2.86
CA ALA A 138 15.82 -15.43 2.78
C ALA A 138 14.89 -14.21 2.73
N GLY A 139 15.14 -13.20 3.55
CA GLY A 139 14.39 -11.94 3.55
C GLY A 139 14.43 -11.24 2.19
N PHE A 140 15.61 -11.09 1.59
CA PHE A 140 15.75 -10.51 0.25
C PHE A 140 15.06 -11.35 -0.83
N ALA A 141 15.12 -12.67 -0.76
CA ALA A 141 14.42 -13.55 -1.70
C ALA A 141 12.90 -13.38 -1.60
N ILE A 142 12.35 -13.39 -0.38
CA ILE A 142 10.91 -13.18 -0.14
C ILE A 142 10.49 -11.78 -0.61
N MET A 143 11.29 -10.76 -0.29
CA MET A 143 11.03 -9.39 -0.73
C MET A 143 10.98 -9.27 -2.26
N ALA A 144 11.90 -9.92 -2.97
CA ALA A 144 11.90 -9.94 -4.43
C ALA A 144 10.64 -10.61 -4.99
N VAL A 145 10.25 -11.77 -4.44
CA VAL A 145 9.02 -12.48 -4.83
C VAL A 145 7.79 -11.63 -4.57
N LEU A 146 7.65 -11.04 -3.38
CA LEU A 146 6.52 -10.18 -3.04
C LEU A 146 6.46 -8.92 -3.92
N THR A 147 7.62 -8.32 -4.23
CA THR A 147 7.68 -7.18 -5.16
C THR A 147 7.09 -7.54 -6.52
N VAL A 148 7.49 -8.69 -7.07
CA VAL A 148 6.95 -9.17 -8.35
C VAL A 148 5.46 -9.47 -8.25
N LEU A 149 5.02 -10.13 -7.18
CA LEU A 149 3.60 -10.44 -6.96
C LEU A 149 2.74 -9.17 -6.87
N PHE A 150 3.15 -8.18 -6.06
CA PHE A 150 2.43 -6.91 -5.96
C PHE A 150 2.44 -6.15 -7.29
N TYR A 151 3.58 -6.11 -7.98
CA TYR A 151 3.66 -5.47 -9.29
C TYR A 151 2.71 -6.13 -10.30
N LEU A 152 2.69 -7.45 -10.37
CA LEU A 152 1.79 -8.18 -11.27
C LEU A 152 0.32 -7.96 -10.87
N LEU A 153 0.02 -7.96 -9.58
CA LEU A 153 -1.32 -7.69 -9.06
C LEU A 153 -1.82 -6.30 -9.50
N PHE A 154 -1.01 -5.27 -9.28
CA PHE A 154 -1.35 -3.91 -9.67
C PHE A 154 -1.38 -3.75 -11.19
N PHE A 155 -0.41 -4.30 -11.92
CA PHE A 155 -0.34 -4.20 -13.37
C PHE A 155 -1.50 -4.88 -14.07
N GLN A 156 -1.82 -6.12 -13.70
CA GLN A 156 -2.93 -6.87 -14.32
C GLN A 156 -4.29 -6.20 -14.06
N CYS A 157 -4.46 -5.63 -12.87
CA CYS A 157 -5.68 -4.91 -12.53
C CYS A 157 -5.94 -3.69 -13.42
N PHE A 158 -4.89 -3.09 -14.00
CA PHE A 158 -4.99 -1.81 -14.70
C PHE A 158 -4.57 -1.85 -16.18
N ALA A 159 -3.67 -2.75 -16.57
CA ALA A 159 -3.08 -2.74 -17.91
C ALA A 159 -4.12 -2.83 -19.02
N LYS A 160 -5.10 -3.72 -18.88
CA LYS A 160 -6.17 -3.92 -19.87
C LYS A 160 -7.10 -2.70 -19.96
N GLU A 161 -7.47 -2.15 -18.82
CA GLU A 161 -8.42 -1.04 -18.74
C GLU A 161 -7.83 0.26 -19.25
N TYR A 162 -6.54 0.51 -18.99
CA TYR A 162 -5.84 1.68 -19.51
C TYR A 162 -5.55 1.59 -21.00
N ARG A 163 -5.28 0.40 -21.53
CA ARG A 163 -5.04 0.20 -22.97
C ARG A 163 -6.29 0.54 -23.79
N ASP A 164 -7.47 0.21 -23.26
CA ASP A 164 -8.76 0.43 -23.92
C ASP A 164 -9.41 1.77 -23.54
N MET A 165 -8.68 2.66 -22.89
CA MET A 165 -9.20 3.92 -22.44
C MET A 165 -9.34 4.91 -23.60
N ARG A 166 -10.57 5.08 -24.10
CA ARG A 166 -10.89 6.15 -25.05
C ARG A 166 -10.87 7.49 -24.34
N ILE A 167 -10.28 8.48 -24.99
CA ILE A 167 -10.29 9.86 -24.48
C ILE A 167 -11.73 10.36 -24.52
N PRO A 168 -12.30 10.78 -23.39
CA PRO A 168 -13.69 11.24 -23.36
C PRO A 168 -13.85 12.59 -24.08
N LEU A 169 -14.96 12.75 -24.81
CA LEU A 169 -15.29 14.00 -25.52
C LEU A 169 -15.33 15.22 -24.56
N LYS A 170 -15.73 15.03 -23.29
CA LYS A 170 -15.83 16.07 -22.27
C LYS A 170 -14.70 15.95 -21.23
N ARG A 171 -13.44 16.10 -21.68
CA ARG A 171 -12.23 15.95 -20.83
C ARG A 171 -12.30 16.81 -19.56
N GLY A 172 -12.70 18.08 -19.67
CA GLY A 172 -12.79 19.01 -18.54
C GLY A 172 -13.72 18.52 -17.42
N ARG A 173 -14.93 18.05 -17.76
CA ARG A 173 -15.84 17.50 -16.74
C ARG A 173 -15.28 16.26 -16.05
N VAL A 174 -14.66 15.38 -16.80
CA VAL A 174 -14.03 14.18 -16.24
C VAL A 174 -12.87 14.54 -15.32
N SER A 175 -12.03 15.51 -15.71
CA SER A 175 -10.93 16.01 -14.87
C SER A 175 -11.43 16.61 -13.56
N ILE A 176 -12.50 17.43 -13.61
CA ILE A 176 -13.10 18.03 -12.41
C ILE A 176 -13.61 16.93 -11.47
N VAL A 177 -14.36 15.95 -11.99
CA VAL A 177 -14.89 14.86 -11.17
C VAL A 177 -13.75 14.03 -10.55
N LEU A 178 -12.72 13.68 -11.32
CA LEU A 178 -11.57 12.96 -10.79
C LEU A 178 -10.81 13.79 -9.74
N LEU A 179 -10.67 15.09 -9.95
CA LEU A 179 -10.02 15.98 -8.98
C LEU A 179 -10.82 16.05 -7.67
N LEU A 180 -12.14 16.17 -7.75
CA LEU A 180 -13.01 16.17 -6.57
C LEU A 180 -12.94 14.83 -5.80
N VAL A 181 -12.95 13.70 -6.52
CA VAL A 181 -12.83 12.39 -5.91
C VAL A 181 -11.43 12.16 -5.33
N THR A 182 -10.39 12.67 -5.99
CA THR A 182 -9.02 12.66 -5.43
C THR A 182 -8.91 13.52 -4.18
N ALA A 183 -9.53 14.71 -4.19
CA ALA A 183 -9.61 15.56 -3.00
C ALA A 183 -10.39 14.90 -1.85
N ALA A 184 -11.43 14.12 -2.16
CA ALA A 184 -12.18 13.36 -1.15
C ALA A 184 -11.33 12.27 -0.44
N LEU A 185 -10.20 11.83 -1.02
CA LEU A 185 -9.24 10.97 -0.32
C LEU A 185 -8.65 11.64 0.93
N PHE A 186 -8.73 12.96 1.03
CA PHE A 186 -8.31 13.68 2.24
C PHE A 186 -9.07 13.19 3.49
N ILE A 187 -10.31 12.75 3.35
CA ILE A 187 -11.12 12.23 4.46
C ILE A 187 -10.51 10.96 5.08
N PRO A 188 -10.28 9.87 4.33
CA PRO A 188 -9.63 8.70 4.88
C PRO A 188 -8.16 8.96 5.25
N ILE A 189 -7.44 9.81 4.52
CA ILE A 189 -6.06 10.20 4.84
C ILE A 189 -5.97 10.82 6.24
N ARG A 190 -6.93 11.67 6.59
CA ARG A 190 -7.00 12.29 7.92
C ARG A 190 -7.48 11.33 9.02
N GLY A 191 -8.08 10.19 8.66
CA GLY A 191 -8.64 9.23 9.60
C GLY A 191 -10.13 9.44 9.90
N GLY A 192 -10.83 10.21 9.04
CA GLY A 192 -12.28 10.44 9.13
C GLY A 192 -12.64 11.91 9.34
N PHE A 193 -13.86 12.15 9.86
CA PHE A 193 -14.42 13.49 10.08
C PHE A 193 -14.14 14.05 11.48
N SER A 194 -13.39 13.34 12.34
CA SER A 194 -13.10 13.80 13.70
C SER A 194 -12.11 14.98 13.70
N VAL A 195 -12.14 15.79 14.75
CA VAL A 195 -11.24 16.95 14.92
C VAL A 195 -9.80 16.49 15.15
N SER A 196 -9.60 15.32 15.77
CA SER A 196 -8.27 14.76 16.01
C SER A 196 -7.78 14.04 14.75
N THR A 197 -6.58 14.36 14.30
CA THR A 197 -5.87 13.59 13.30
C THR A 197 -5.60 12.18 13.82
N MET A 198 -5.55 11.19 12.91
CA MET A 198 -5.19 9.83 13.26
C MET A 198 -3.81 9.80 13.89
N ASN A 199 -3.73 9.19 15.07
CA ASN A 199 -2.45 8.94 15.75
C ASN A 199 -2.21 7.43 15.75
N ILE A 200 -1.02 7.01 15.33
CA ILE A 200 -0.61 5.60 15.25
C ILE A 200 -0.70 4.92 16.62
N SER A 201 -0.52 5.67 17.72
CA SER A 201 -0.66 5.15 19.09
C SER A 201 -2.10 4.81 19.51
N ARG A 202 -3.10 5.11 18.67
CA ARG A 202 -4.52 4.79 18.92
C ARG A 202 -5.07 3.74 17.95
N ALA A 203 -4.26 3.26 17.03
CA ALA A 203 -4.56 2.18 16.11
C ALA A 203 -3.96 0.89 16.63
#